data_cbfa8e1746899d50c3b434d5ffd690d6
#
_entry.id   cbfa8e1746899d50c3b434d5ffd690d6
#
_cell.length_a   1.000
_cell.length_b   1.000
_cell.length_c   1.000
_cell.angle_alpha   90.00
_cell.angle_beta   90.00
_cell.angle_gamma   90.00
#
_symmetry.space_group_name_H-M   'P 1'
#
loop_
_entity.id
_entity.type
_entity.pdbx_description
1 polymer ?
#
loop_
_entity_poly.entity_id
_entity_poly.type
_entity_poly.pdbx_seq_one_letter_code
_entity_poly.pdbx_strand_id
1 'polypeptide(L)'
;MTYCRIALALLLLISPALHAQGFSALVSPPRFEGAAKPGAVYREVVEITNVSDSSAHFNIYTADWTLDAGGSAVFESKLAAASCRKWVGIEAKEITLAPRAKRRYRFEVAVPENAIAQECRFAIMIEGDPENVKGKLEMPVSARIGIIVYLAVGDVLPNLKLEVSGLKIVDGRRMPALKVTNSGTAHGRLEGFAELVDAKGKRWTVIPESFPILPGETRLIGLIPQVEENKPIPELAYPVKLSGKLDSGKERLPVDFSIGP
;
A
#
# COMPACT_ATOMS: atom_id res chain seq x y z
N MET A 1 61.06 12.64 22.07
CA MET A 1 60.31 12.05 20.90
C MET A 1 59.00 11.39 21.26
N THR A 2 58.55 11.35 22.49
CA THR A 2 57.35 10.62 22.97
C THR A 2 56.05 11.45 22.89
N TYR A 3 56.13 12.77 22.97
CA TYR A 3 54.96 13.68 22.94
C TYR A 3 54.34 13.89 21.54
N CYS A 4 55.12 13.66 20.47
CA CYS A 4 54.63 13.81 19.10
C CYS A 4 53.73 12.65 18.62
N ARG A 5 53.83 11.47 19.26
CA ARG A 5 53.01 10.29 18.93
C ARG A 5 51.63 10.28 19.57
N ILE A 6 51.44 11.00 20.69
CA ILE A 6 50.17 11.10 21.41
C ILE A 6 49.26 12.14 20.72
N ALA A 7 49.78 13.23 20.16
CA ALA A 7 49.00 14.21 19.44
C ALA A 7 48.41 13.70 18.12
N LEU A 8 49.04 12.72 17.46
CA LEU A 8 48.56 12.11 16.21
C LEU A 8 47.45 11.09 16.44
N ALA A 9 47.37 10.48 17.62
CA ALA A 9 46.32 9.51 17.97
C ALA A 9 44.98 10.19 18.35
N LEU A 10 45.00 11.45 18.79
CA LEU A 10 43.80 12.19 19.19
C LEU A 10 43.08 12.83 18.00
N LEU A 11 43.71 12.99 16.84
CA LEU A 11 43.09 13.56 15.62
C LEU A 11 42.22 12.55 14.84
N LEU A 12 42.31 11.26 15.14
CA LEU A 12 41.58 10.21 14.40
C LEU A 12 40.18 9.89 14.95
N LEU A 13 39.74 10.56 16.01
CA LEU A 13 38.43 10.31 16.65
C LEU A 13 37.32 11.29 16.26
N ILE A 14 37.58 12.26 15.40
CA ILE A 14 36.53 13.15 14.87
C ILE A 14 36.12 12.60 13.49
N SER A 15 35.43 11.46 13.48
CA SER A 15 34.64 11.06 12.32
C SER A 15 33.43 12.00 12.24
N PRO A 16 33.30 12.84 11.19
CA PRO A 16 32.05 13.56 10.99
C PRO A 16 30.97 12.49 10.78
N ALA A 17 29.99 12.48 11.68
CA ALA A 17 28.79 11.70 11.48
C ALA A 17 28.11 12.23 10.19
N LEU A 18 28.30 11.54 9.07
CA LEU A 18 27.56 11.79 7.84
C LEU A 18 26.09 11.49 8.13
N HIS A 19 25.34 12.50 8.49
CA HIS A 19 23.89 12.41 8.56
C HIS A 19 23.40 12.35 7.11
N ALA A 20 23.01 11.13 6.68
CA ALA A 20 22.19 11.00 5.49
C ALA A 20 20.83 11.62 5.84
N GLN A 21 20.59 12.85 5.39
CA GLN A 21 19.30 13.48 5.42
C GLN A 21 18.50 12.85 4.28
N GLY A 22 17.64 11.89 4.58
CA GLY A 22 16.69 11.30 3.65
C GLY A 22 15.28 11.67 4.06
N PHE A 23 14.33 11.51 3.16
CA PHE A 23 12.90 11.68 3.44
C PHE A 23 12.52 10.89 4.70
N SER A 24 12.02 11.58 5.72
CA SER A 24 11.91 11.06 7.08
C SER A 24 10.50 11.25 7.65
N ALA A 25 9.47 10.91 6.87
CA ALA A 25 8.09 10.93 7.34
C ALA A 25 7.59 9.51 7.66
N LEU A 26 6.93 9.38 8.80
CA LEU A 26 6.08 8.23 9.12
C LEU A 26 4.63 8.71 9.14
N VAL A 27 3.73 7.96 8.52
CA VAL A 27 2.29 8.26 8.48
C VAL A 27 1.48 7.13 9.08
N SER A 28 0.42 7.46 9.83
CA SER A 28 -0.49 6.49 10.42
C SER A 28 -1.91 7.03 10.51
N PRO A 29 -2.93 6.28 10.05
CA PRO A 29 -2.83 5.04 9.28
C PRO A 29 -2.38 5.30 7.82
N PRO A 30 -1.83 4.30 7.13
CA PRO A 30 -1.42 4.43 5.73
C PRO A 30 -2.59 4.33 4.74
N ARG A 31 -3.78 3.97 5.21
CA ARG A 31 -5.00 3.77 4.43
C ARG A 31 -6.23 4.09 5.25
N PHE A 32 -7.23 4.65 4.59
CA PHE A 32 -8.59 4.83 5.11
C PHE A 32 -9.59 4.09 4.25
N GLU A 33 -10.53 3.42 4.90
CA GLU A 33 -11.71 2.81 4.28
C GLU A 33 -12.93 3.30 5.05
N GLY A 34 -13.79 4.07 4.40
CA GLY A 34 -14.94 4.68 5.03
C GLY A 34 -16.20 4.61 4.17
N ALA A 35 -17.31 5.09 4.73
CA ALA A 35 -18.57 5.19 4.01
C ALA A 35 -19.25 6.54 4.32
N ALA A 36 -19.94 7.09 3.33
CA ALA A 36 -20.71 8.31 3.48
C ALA A 36 -21.98 8.25 2.62
N LYS A 37 -23.03 8.95 3.05
CA LYS A 37 -24.23 9.19 2.23
C LYS A 37 -24.02 10.42 1.35
N PRO A 38 -24.72 10.53 0.21
CA PRO A 38 -24.83 11.81 -0.49
C PRO A 38 -25.25 12.94 0.45
N GLY A 39 -24.64 14.12 0.33
CA GLY A 39 -24.83 15.27 1.21
C GLY A 39 -24.04 15.23 2.53
N ALA A 40 -23.40 14.11 2.87
CA ALA A 40 -22.63 14.00 4.11
C ALA A 40 -21.18 14.48 3.95
N VAL A 41 -20.56 14.82 5.08
CA VAL A 41 -19.13 15.13 5.14
C VAL A 41 -18.40 14.03 5.92
N TYR A 42 -17.49 13.35 5.25
CA TYR A 42 -16.59 12.38 5.85
C TYR A 42 -15.32 13.11 6.32
N ARG A 43 -14.87 12.86 7.55
CA ARG A 43 -13.69 13.53 8.14
C ARG A 43 -12.79 12.52 8.80
N GLU A 44 -11.47 12.68 8.57
CA GLU A 44 -10.46 11.82 9.17
C GLU A 44 -9.20 12.60 9.56
N VAL A 45 -8.36 11.94 10.32
CA VAL A 45 -7.09 12.47 10.80
C VAL A 45 -5.98 11.46 10.51
N VAL A 46 -4.93 11.91 9.83
CA VAL A 46 -3.68 11.17 9.69
C VAL A 46 -2.63 11.76 10.62
N GLU A 47 -1.90 10.94 11.35
CA GLU A 47 -0.73 11.37 12.10
C GLU A 47 0.49 11.35 11.18
N ILE A 48 1.15 12.50 11.06
CA ILE A 48 2.41 12.66 10.33
C ILE A 48 3.51 12.89 11.36
N THR A 49 4.53 12.05 11.35
CA THR A 49 5.67 12.14 12.26
C THR A 49 6.94 12.42 11.46
N ASN A 50 7.67 13.47 11.81
CA ASN A 50 9.04 13.67 11.36
C ASN A 50 9.96 12.76 12.18
N VAL A 51 10.55 11.73 11.56
CA VAL A 51 11.44 10.78 12.26
C VAL A 51 12.93 11.17 12.17
N SER A 52 13.25 12.35 11.61
CA SER A 52 14.61 12.89 11.56
C SER A 52 14.97 13.74 12.78
N ASP A 53 16.25 14.04 12.91
CA ASP A 53 16.82 14.95 13.91
C ASP A 53 16.88 16.40 13.44
N SER A 54 16.34 16.69 12.24
CA SER A 54 16.23 18.03 11.65
C SER A 54 14.78 18.40 11.39
N SER A 55 14.50 19.69 11.22
CA SER A 55 13.20 20.17 10.75
C SER A 55 12.94 19.66 9.33
N ALA A 56 11.73 19.22 9.04
CA ALA A 56 11.32 18.73 7.73
C ALA A 56 10.11 19.51 7.21
N HIS A 57 10.17 19.90 5.95
CA HIS A 57 9.08 20.54 5.23
C HIS A 57 8.42 19.52 4.29
N PHE A 58 7.08 19.54 4.22
CA PHE A 58 6.30 18.64 3.41
C PHE A 58 5.26 19.41 2.61
N ASN A 59 5.20 19.13 1.31
CA ASN A 59 4.11 19.54 0.43
C ASN A 59 2.99 18.47 0.51
N ILE A 60 1.75 18.91 0.68
CA ILE A 60 0.60 18.02 0.80
C ILE A 60 -0.41 18.35 -0.29
N TYR A 61 -0.80 17.33 -1.05
CA TYR A 61 -1.76 17.46 -2.14
C TYR A 61 -2.54 16.16 -2.33
N THR A 62 -3.56 16.19 -3.17
CA THR A 62 -4.31 14.98 -3.53
C THR A 62 -3.90 14.46 -4.91
N ALA A 63 -3.97 13.15 -5.10
CA ALA A 63 -3.75 12.49 -6.38
C ALA A 63 -4.85 11.47 -6.67
N ASP A 64 -5.18 11.25 -7.93
CA ASP A 64 -5.86 10.04 -8.36
C ASP A 64 -4.86 8.89 -8.37
N TRP A 65 -5.32 7.65 -8.36
CA TRP A 65 -4.43 6.52 -8.43
C TRP A 65 -5.10 5.31 -9.09
N THR A 66 -4.27 4.49 -9.67
CA THR A 66 -4.61 3.18 -10.24
C THR A 66 -3.65 2.14 -9.69
N LEU A 67 -3.84 0.89 -10.08
CA LEU A 67 -2.92 -0.19 -9.75
C LEU A 67 -2.21 -0.68 -11.02
N ASP A 68 -0.91 -0.86 -10.94
CA ASP A 68 -0.17 -1.56 -11.99
C ASP A 68 -0.46 -3.08 -11.99
N ALA A 69 0.14 -3.80 -12.92
CA ALA A 69 0.00 -5.25 -12.99
C ALA A 69 0.56 -5.98 -11.75
N GLY A 70 1.53 -5.39 -11.07
CA GLY A 70 2.11 -5.90 -9.83
C GLY A 70 1.28 -5.62 -8.57
N GLY A 71 0.24 -4.78 -8.69
CA GLY A 71 -0.60 -4.36 -7.55
C GLY A 71 -0.08 -3.13 -6.81
N SER A 72 0.95 -2.46 -7.33
CA SER A 72 1.47 -1.21 -6.77
C SER A 72 0.62 -0.02 -7.21
N ALA A 73 0.42 0.94 -6.30
CA ALA A 73 -0.31 2.16 -6.62
C ALA A 73 0.50 3.08 -7.54
N VAL A 74 -0.11 3.50 -8.63
CA VAL A 74 0.42 4.50 -9.57
C VAL A 74 -0.37 5.78 -9.38
N PHE A 75 0.30 6.86 -8.95
CA PHE A 75 -0.33 8.14 -8.61
C PHE A 75 -0.31 9.11 -9.78
N GLU A 76 -1.49 9.71 -10.04
CA GLU A 76 -1.74 10.67 -11.10
C GLU A 76 -2.09 12.04 -10.52
N SER A 77 -1.26 13.05 -10.76
CA SER A 77 -1.52 14.43 -10.29
C SER A 77 -2.64 15.10 -11.09
N LYS A 78 -2.78 14.76 -12.39
CA LYS A 78 -3.83 15.28 -13.25
C LYS A 78 -5.20 14.78 -12.78
N LEU A 79 -6.14 15.68 -12.66
CA LEU A 79 -7.51 15.37 -12.26
C LEU A 79 -8.22 14.56 -13.35
N ALA A 80 -8.64 13.34 -13.03
CA ALA A 80 -9.44 12.53 -13.94
C ALA A 80 -10.88 13.06 -14.03
N ALA A 81 -11.56 12.84 -15.16
CA ALA A 81 -12.93 13.34 -15.38
C ALA A 81 -13.94 12.81 -14.33
N ALA A 82 -13.79 11.55 -13.89
CA ALA A 82 -14.62 10.91 -12.88
C ALA A 82 -14.07 11.05 -11.46
N SER A 83 -13.01 11.84 -11.25
CA SER A 83 -12.37 11.99 -9.94
C SER A 83 -13.28 12.70 -8.95
N CYS A 84 -13.37 12.15 -7.74
CA CYS A 84 -14.03 12.78 -6.61
C CYS A 84 -13.09 13.71 -5.79
N ARG A 85 -11.84 13.92 -6.22
CA ARG A 85 -10.90 14.80 -5.54
C ARG A 85 -11.38 16.23 -5.35
N LYS A 86 -12.25 16.71 -6.23
CA LYS A 86 -12.94 18.01 -6.09
C LYS A 86 -13.82 18.13 -4.84
N TRP A 87 -14.15 17.00 -4.20
CA TRP A 87 -14.89 16.96 -2.94
C TRP A 87 -13.97 17.01 -1.72
N VAL A 88 -12.65 16.85 -1.94
CA VAL A 88 -11.67 16.70 -0.88
C VAL A 88 -11.13 18.05 -0.46
N GLY A 89 -11.30 18.38 0.82
CA GLY A 89 -10.65 19.48 1.50
C GLY A 89 -9.48 18.96 2.35
N ILE A 90 -8.31 19.59 2.24
CA ILE A 90 -7.14 19.31 3.05
C ILE A 90 -6.81 20.51 3.95
N GLU A 91 -6.32 20.24 5.17
CA GLU A 91 -6.05 21.26 6.20
C GLU A 91 -5.05 22.33 5.75
N ALA A 92 -3.96 21.92 5.12
CA ALA A 92 -2.91 22.79 4.62
C ALA A 92 -2.17 22.13 3.45
N LYS A 93 -1.69 22.94 2.50
CA LYS A 93 -0.90 22.44 1.36
C LYS A 93 0.57 22.22 1.70
N GLU A 94 1.03 22.84 2.77
CA GLU A 94 2.41 22.78 3.24
C GLU A 94 2.42 22.71 4.76
N ILE A 95 3.34 21.92 5.31
CA ILE A 95 3.58 21.85 6.75
C ILE A 95 5.08 21.74 7.02
N THR A 96 5.54 22.35 8.12
CA THR A 96 6.88 22.14 8.64
C THR A 96 6.79 21.50 10.00
N LEU A 97 7.52 20.41 10.21
CA LEU A 97 7.61 19.71 11.47
C LEU A 97 9.02 19.83 12.05
N ALA A 98 9.09 20.23 13.32
CA ALA A 98 10.34 20.21 14.07
C ALA A 98 10.91 18.77 14.17
N PRO A 99 12.18 18.60 14.55
CA PRO A 99 12.77 17.28 14.77
C PRO A 99 11.91 16.44 15.68
N ARG A 100 11.66 15.18 15.30
CA ARG A 100 10.87 14.18 16.06
C ARG A 100 9.43 14.60 16.39
N ALA A 101 8.94 15.70 15.82
CA ALA A 101 7.59 16.19 16.08
C ALA A 101 6.54 15.39 15.33
N LYS A 102 5.33 15.36 15.91
CA LYS A 102 4.14 14.76 15.34
C LYS A 102 3.09 15.82 15.08
N ARG A 103 2.31 15.64 14.02
CA ARG A 103 1.16 16.47 13.70
C ARG A 103 -0.04 15.59 13.35
N ARG A 104 -1.19 15.91 13.92
CA ARG A 104 -2.49 15.38 13.49
C ARG A 104 -3.00 16.26 12.36
N TYR A 105 -2.98 15.71 11.15
CA TYR A 105 -3.37 16.39 9.93
C TYR A 105 -4.78 15.94 9.53
N ARG A 106 -5.68 16.91 9.27
CA ARG A 106 -7.09 16.66 8.97
C ARG A 106 -7.36 16.77 7.49
N PHE A 107 -8.28 15.95 7.04
CA PHE A 107 -8.91 16.09 5.73
C PHE A 107 -10.40 15.80 5.83
N GLU A 108 -11.15 16.28 4.86
CA GLU A 108 -12.57 16.00 4.75
C GLU A 108 -12.97 15.76 3.28
N VAL A 109 -14.08 15.04 3.11
CA VAL A 109 -14.70 14.81 1.82
C VAL A 109 -16.14 15.28 1.91
N ALA A 110 -16.46 16.40 1.28
CA ALA A 110 -17.80 16.95 1.20
C ALA A 110 -18.54 16.29 0.03
N VAL A 111 -19.28 15.23 0.32
CA VAL A 111 -20.02 14.49 -0.72
C VAL A 111 -21.22 15.31 -1.18
N PRO A 112 -21.37 15.62 -2.50
CA PRO A 112 -22.52 16.36 -3.00
C PRO A 112 -23.83 15.63 -2.72
N GLU A 113 -24.93 16.37 -2.53
CA GLU A 113 -26.27 15.80 -2.33
C GLU A 113 -26.74 14.94 -3.52
N ASN A 114 -26.33 15.30 -4.72
CA ASN A 114 -26.63 14.59 -5.96
C ASN A 114 -25.56 13.60 -6.39
N ALA A 115 -24.64 13.21 -5.49
CA ALA A 115 -23.62 12.22 -5.80
C ALA A 115 -24.29 10.87 -6.11
N ILE A 116 -23.89 10.26 -7.23
CA ILE A 116 -24.29 8.89 -7.55
C ILE A 116 -23.54 7.90 -6.64
N ALA A 117 -24.17 6.74 -6.41
CA ALA A 117 -23.53 5.67 -5.66
C ALA A 117 -22.25 5.20 -6.37
N GLN A 118 -21.12 5.36 -5.73
CA GLN A 118 -19.79 4.98 -6.26
C GLN A 118 -18.76 4.87 -5.13
N GLU A 119 -17.68 4.15 -5.38
CA GLU A 119 -16.50 4.25 -4.54
C GLU A 119 -15.64 5.43 -5.00
N CYS A 120 -15.53 6.44 -4.13
CA CYS A 120 -14.61 7.55 -4.29
C CYS A 120 -13.21 7.12 -3.85
N ARG A 121 -12.22 7.20 -4.75
CA ARG A 121 -10.84 6.82 -4.49
C ARG A 121 -9.91 7.98 -4.78
N PHE A 122 -9.02 8.25 -3.85
CA PHE A 122 -7.94 9.24 -4.01
C PHE A 122 -6.79 8.92 -3.06
N ALA A 123 -5.69 9.60 -3.22
CA ALA A 123 -4.58 9.58 -2.28
C ALA A 123 -4.31 10.97 -1.73
N ILE A 124 -3.91 11.04 -0.48
CA ILE A 124 -3.26 12.22 0.10
C ILE A 124 -1.78 11.99 -0.02
N MET A 125 -1.12 12.84 -0.79
CA MET A 125 0.33 12.78 -1.02
C MET A 125 1.05 13.67 -0.03
N ILE A 126 2.09 13.13 0.59
CA ILE A 126 3.03 13.85 1.45
C ILE A 126 4.39 13.75 0.78
N GLU A 127 4.90 14.86 0.29
CA GLU A 127 6.15 14.94 -0.47
C GLU A 127 7.14 15.83 0.25
N GLY A 128 8.34 15.30 0.52
CA GLY A 128 9.43 16.07 1.08
C GLY A 128 10.11 16.98 0.04
N ASP A 129 10.84 17.96 0.51
CA ASP A 129 11.66 18.81 -0.37
C ASP A 129 12.70 17.94 -1.11
N PRO A 130 13.03 18.30 -2.36
CA PRO A 130 14.08 17.62 -3.09
C PRO A 130 15.43 17.72 -2.37
N GLU A 131 16.08 16.59 -2.17
CA GLU A 131 17.42 16.52 -1.60
C GLU A 131 18.45 16.16 -2.67
N ASN A 132 19.58 16.86 -2.66
CA ASN A 132 20.69 16.53 -3.55
C ASN A 132 21.43 15.30 -3.05
N VAL A 133 21.26 14.17 -3.71
CA VAL A 133 22.02 12.96 -3.43
C VAL A 133 23.44 13.15 -3.97
N LYS A 134 24.43 13.19 -3.05
CA LYS A 134 25.84 13.28 -3.43
C LYS A 134 26.28 12.00 -4.16
N GLY A 135 26.65 12.15 -5.42
CA GLY A 135 27.16 11.08 -6.29
C GLY A 135 27.96 11.64 -7.44
N LYS A 136 28.34 10.81 -8.44
CA LYS A 136 29.02 11.27 -9.66
C LYS A 136 28.16 12.22 -10.50
N LEU A 137 26.86 12.22 -10.31
CA LEU A 137 25.88 13.18 -10.83
C LEU A 137 25.02 13.63 -9.63
N GLU A 138 25.03 14.92 -9.32
CA GLU A 138 24.10 15.52 -8.37
C GLU A 138 22.70 15.54 -9.00
N MET A 139 21.79 14.72 -8.50
CA MET A 139 20.40 14.73 -8.92
C MET A 139 19.51 15.04 -7.72
N PRO A 140 18.59 16.01 -7.84
CA PRO A 140 17.58 16.24 -6.82
C PRO A 140 16.61 15.05 -6.80
N VAL A 141 16.46 14.40 -5.65
CA VAL A 141 15.51 13.31 -5.42
C VAL A 141 14.51 13.75 -4.36
N SER A 142 13.23 13.74 -4.68
CA SER A 142 12.18 13.87 -3.67
C SER A 142 11.53 12.50 -3.44
N ALA A 143 11.27 12.18 -2.18
CA ALA A 143 10.48 11.02 -1.83
C ALA A 143 9.08 11.45 -1.40
N ARG A 144 8.09 10.58 -1.66
CA ARG A 144 6.69 10.84 -1.34
C ARG A 144 5.99 9.61 -0.80
N ILE A 145 5.04 9.83 0.10
CA ILE A 145 4.13 8.80 0.61
C ILE A 145 2.72 9.15 0.13
N GLY A 146 2.01 8.16 -0.41
CA GLY A 146 0.60 8.26 -0.73
C GLY A 146 -0.25 7.52 0.30
N ILE A 147 -1.14 8.24 0.98
CA ILE A 147 -2.14 7.67 1.89
C ILE A 147 -3.38 7.39 1.06
N ILE A 148 -3.71 6.12 0.92
CA ILE A 148 -4.83 5.67 0.08
C ILE A 148 -6.15 5.87 0.84
N VAL A 149 -7.13 6.46 0.17
CA VAL A 149 -8.48 6.61 0.70
C VAL A 149 -9.48 5.92 -0.22
N TYR A 150 -10.30 5.05 0.36
CA TYR A 150 -11.50 4.47 -0.23
C TYR A 150 -12.69 5.00 0.56
N LEU A 151 -13.61 5.66 -0.11
CA LEU A 151 -14.85 6.15 0.48
C LEU A 151 -16.03 5.60 -0.30
N ALA A 152 -16.76 4.66 0.29
CA ALA A 152 -18.02 4.15 -0.24
C ALA A 152 -19.09 5.24 -0.14
N VAL A 153 -19.59 5.73 -1.26
CA VAL A 153 -20.68 6.72 -1.33
C VAL A 153 -21.97 6.01 -1.71
N GLY A 154 -22.93 5.98 -0.81
CA GLY A 154 -24.17 5.22 -0.98
C GLY A 154 -23.96 3.71 -0.85
N ASP A 155 -24.86 2.93 -1.45
CA ASP A 155 -24.86 1.47 -1.36
C ASP A 155 -23.97 0.87 -2.45
N VAL A 156 -22.68 0.73 -2.15
CA VAL A 156 -21.69 0.13 -3.04
C VAL A 156 -21.03 -1.08 -2.36
N LEU A 157 -20.85 -2.15 -3.12
CA LEU A 157 -20.29 -3.41 -2.62
C LEU A 157 -19.37 -4.04 -3.66
N PRO A 158 -18.34 -4.79 -3.25
CA PRO A 158 -17.61 -5.67 -4.15
C PRO A 158 -18.50 -6.83 -4.59
N ASN A 159 -18.20 -7.40 -5.74
CA ASN A 159 -18.77 -8.67 -6.22
C ASN A 159 -17.65 -9.47 -6.88
N LEU A 160 -16.96 -10.29 -6.08
CA LEU A 160 -15.80 -11.04 -6.51
C LEU A 160 -16.21 -12.43 -7.03
N LYS A 161 -15.69 -12.77 -8.22
CA LYS A 161 -15.81 -14.11 -8.80
C LYS A 161 -14.41 -14.73 -8.90
N LEU A 162 -14.31 -15.96 -8.38
CA LEU A 162 -13.07 -16.74 -8.46
C LEU A 162 -13.12 -17.69 -9.66
N GLU A 163 -12.03 -17.75 -10.40
CA GLU A 163 -11.80 -18.72 -11.45
C GLU A 163 -10.43 -19.35 -11.26
N VAL A 164 -10.31 -20.65 -11.59
CA VAL A 164 -8.99 -21.28 -11.62
C VAL A 164 -8.13 -20.58 -12.68
N SER A 165 -6.87 -20.37 -12.35
CA SER A 165 -5.96 -19.71 -13.31
C SER A 165 -4.75 -20.61 -13.59
N GLY A 166 -3.76 -20.61 -12.73
CA GLY A 166 -2.49 -21.29 -12.97
C GLY A 166 -1.44 -20.80 -11.97
N LEU A 167 -0.29 -20.46 -12.48
CA LEU A 167 0.84 -20.06 -11.64
C LEU A 167 1.15 -18.55 -11.79
N LYS A 168 1.52 -17.95 -10.68
CA LYS A 168 2.05 -16.57 -10.61
C LYS A 168 3.43 -16.60 -9.96
N ILE A 169 4.32 -15.73 -10.41
CA ILE A 169 5.60 -15.54 -9.73
C ILE A 169 5.39 -14.59 -8.55
N VAL A 170 5.68 -15.08 -7.36
CA VAL A 170 5.68 -14.32 -6.10
C VAL A 170 7.04 -14.53 -5.43
N ASP A 171 7.78 -13.47 -5.19
CA ASP A 171 9.14 -13.50 -4.61
C ASP A 171 10.07 -14.50 -5.31
N GLY A 172 10.02 -14.50 -6.67
CA GLY A 172 10.84 -15.38 -7.52
C GLY A 172 10.41 -16.84 -7.57
N ARG A 173 9.29 -17.23 -6.91
CA ARG A 173 8.76 -18.60 -6.87
C ARG A 173 7.42 -18.71 -7.58
N ARG A 174 7.18 -19.87 -8.21
CA ARG A 174 5.90 -20.17 -8.83
C ARG A 174 4.89 -20.58 -7.75
N MET A 175 3.87 -19.74 -7.53
CA MET A 175 2.78 -19.97 -6.59
C MET A 175 1.48 -20.21 -7.34
N PRO A 176 0.57 -21.05 -6.80
CA PRO A 176 -0.76 -21.18 -7.36
C PRO A 176 -1.49 -19.85 -7.28
N ALA A 177 -2.27 -19.52 -8.30
CA ALA A 177 -2.98 -18.26 -8.38
C ALA A 177 -4.42 -18.46 -8.85
N LEU A 178 -5.32 -17.65 -8.27
CA LEU A 178 -6.69 -17.51 -8.69
C LEU A 178 -6.85 -16.26 -9.55
N LYS A 179 -7.60 -16.37 -10.62
CA LYS A 179 -8.10 -15.25 -11.38
C LYS A 179 -9.33 -14.72 -10.68
N VAL A 180 -9.28 -13.47 -10.24
CA VAL A 180 -10.35 -12.82 -9.48
C VAL A 180 -10.88 -11.65 -10.26
N THR A 181 -12.17 -11.66 -10.58
CA THR A 181 -12.87 -10.57 -11.26
C THR A 181 -13.81 -9.88 -10.29
N ASN A 182 -13.78 -8.54 -10.25
CA ASN A 182 -14.71 -7.73 -9.47
C ASN A 182 -15.73 -7.07 -10.41
N SER A 183 -16.97 -7.55 -10.42
CA SER A 183 -18.09 -6.95 -11.14
C SER A 183 -18.94 -6.01 -10.27
N GLY A 184 -18.50 -5.75 -9.04
CA GLY A 184 -19.14 -4.84 -8.10
C GLY A 184 -18.83 -3.38 -8.33
N THR A 185 -19.27 -2.55 -7.40
CA THR A 185 -19.16 -1.08 -7.42
C THR A 185 -18.19 -0.52 -6.38
N ALA A 186 -17.64 -1.36 -5.52
CA ALA A 186 -16.54 -1.07 -4.59
C ALA A 186 -15.40 -2.06 -4.78
N HIS A 187 -14.19 -1.68 -4.34
CA HIS A 187 -13.07 -2.62 -4.33
C HIS A 187 -13.34 -3.79 -3.38
N GLY A 188 -12.79 -4.94 -3.72
CA GLY A 188 -12.81 -6.12 -2.86
C GLY A 188 -11.40 -6.66 -2.65
N ARG A 189 -11.22 -7.45 -1.60
CA ARG A 189 -10.00 -8.21 -1.30
C ARG A 189 -10.37 -9.65 -1.00
N LEU A 190 -9.47 -10.57 -1.32
CA LEU A 190 -9.56 -11.91 -0.78
C LEU A 190 -8.85 -11.94 0.56
N GLU A 191 -9.49 -12.53 1.56
CA GLU A 191 -9.00 -12.66 2.92
C GLU A 191 -9.18 -14.09 3.42
N GLY A 192 -8.62 -14.38 4.59
CA GLY A 192 -8.72 -15.70 5.20
C GLY A 192 -7.65 -16.67 4.68
N PHE A 193 -7.96 -17.97 4.73
CA PHE A 193 -7.01 -19.01 4.37
C PHE A 193 -7.72 -20.20 3.71
N ALA A 194 -6.97 -20.94 2.90
CA ALA A 194 -7.39 -22.20 2.31
C ALA A 194 -6.36 -23.29 2.59
N GLU A 195 -6.77 -24.56 2.42
CA GLU A 195 -5.86 -25.70 2.45
C GLU A 195 -5.33 -25.95 1.04
N LEU A 196 -4.03 -26.21 0.93
CA LEU A 196 -3.36 -26.67 -0.27
C LEU A 196 -2.71 -28.02 0.01
N VAL A 197 -2.95 -28.99 -0.88
CA VAL A 197 -2.27 -30.28 -0.88
C VAL A 197 -1.44 -30.39 -2.16
N ASP A 198 -0.14 -30.59 -2.04
CA ASP A 198 0.75 -30.73 -3.19
C ASP A 198 0.79 -32.16 -3.75
N ALA A 199 1.43 -32.36 -4.90
CA ALA A 199 1.53 -33.67 -5.56
C ALA A 199 2.26 -34.74 -4.72
N LYS A 200 3.02 -34.34 -3.69
CA LYS A 200 3.67 -35.23 -2.73
C LYS A 200 2.80 -35.54 -1.52
N GLY A 201 1.56 -35.03 -1.49
CA GLY A 201 0.62 -35.19 -0.37
C GLY A 201 0.91 -34.27 0.82
N LYS A 202 1.84 -33.33 0.69
CA LYS A 202 2.15 -32.36 1.75
C LYS A 202 1.07 -31.29 1.81
N ARG A 203 0.62 -30.98 3.04
CA ARG A 203 -0.44 -30.02 3.31
C ARG A 203 0.14 -28.67 3.72
N TRP A 204 -0.48 -27.61 3.27
CA TRP A 204 -0.11 -26.23 3.55
C TRP A 204 -1.36 -25.41 3.82
N THR A 205 -1.28 -24.51 4.77
CA THR A 205 -2.21 -23.39 4.86
C THR A 205 -1.72 -22.29 3.94
N VAL A 206 -2.58 -21.83 3.03
CA VAL A 206 -2.25 -20.74 2.10
C VAL A 206 -3.13 -19.53 2.35
N ILE A 207 -2.57 -18.35 2.18
CA ILE A 207 -3.27 -17.07 2.25
C ILE A 207 -3.18 -16.36 0.90
N PRO A 208 -4.23 -15.61 0.48
CA PRO A 208 -4.18 -14.80 -0.72
C PRO A 208 -3.28 -13.59 -0.55
N GLU A 209 -2.63 -13.15 -1.63
CA GLU A 209 -2.01 -11.82 -1.65
C GLU A 209 -3.06 -10.75 -1.34
N SER A 210 -2.73 -9.79 -0.49
CA SER A 210 -3.66 -8.75 -0.02
C SER A 210 -3.82 -7.57 -1.00
N PHE A 211 -3.91 -7.83 -2.30
CA PHE A 211 -4.16 -6.78 -3.29
C PHE A 211 -5.65 -6.48 -3.41
N PRO A 212 -6.04 -5.20 -3.53
CA PRO A 212 -7.41 -4.85 -3.88
C PRO A 212 -7.69 -5.19 -5.34
N ILE A 213 -8.90 -5.62 -5.61
CA ILE A 213 -9.46 -5.78 -6.96
C ILE A 213 -10.48 -4.67 -7.14
N LEU A 214 -10.14 -3.67 -7.95
CA LEU A 214 -10.99 -2.49 -8.16
C LEU A 214 -12.22 -2.85 -9.00
N PRO A 215 -13.31 -2.05 -8.95
CA PRO A 215 -14.49 -2.25 -9.80
C PRO A 215 -14.12 -2.40 -11.27
N GLY A 216 -14.61 -3.46 -11.91
CA GLY A 216 -14.35 -3.79 -13.31
C GLY A 216 -12.99 -4.45 -13.58
N GLU A 217 -12.13 -4.63 -12.57
CA GLU A 217 -10.83 -5.26 -12.75
C GLU A 217 -10.88 -6.78 -12.64
N THR A 218 -9.90 -7.40 -13.31
CA THR A 218 -9.55 -8.81 -13.15
C THR A 218 -8.07 -8.90 -12.79
N ARG A 219 -7.76 -9.61 -11.69
CA ARG A 219 -6.39 -9.80 -11.21
C ARG A 219 -6.04 -11.26 -10.94
N LEU A 220 -4.77 -11.59 -11.09
CA LEU A 220 -4.21 -12.84 -10.60
C LEU A 220 -3.75 -12.64 -9.15
N ILE A 221 -4.38 -13.35 -8.24
CA ILE A 221 -4.06 -13.33 -6.81
C ILE A 221 -3.32 -14.63 -6.47
N GLY A 222 -2.05 -14.51 -6.12
CA GLY A 222 -1.24 -15.63 -5.67
C GLY A 222 -1.69 -16.12 -4.30
N LEU A 223 -1.57 -17.45 -4.10
CA LEU A 223 -1.85 -18.11 -2.82
C LEU A 223 -0.52 -18.52 -2.20
N ILE A 224 -0.18 -17.89 -1.06
CA ILE A 224 1.14 -18.00 -0.44
C ILE A 224 1.06 -18.95 0.75
N PRO A 225 1.87 -20.04 0.77
CA PRO A 225 1.98 -20.91 1.93
C PRO A 225 2.44 -20.14 3.16
N GLN A 226 1.75 -20.33 4.26
CA GLN A 226 2.18 -19.83 5.55
C GLN A 226 3.36 -20.64 6.06
N VAL A 227 4.42 -19.95 6.44
CA VAL A 227 5.64 -20.52 7.01
C VAL A 227 5.98 -19.79 8.30
N GLU A 228 6.80 -20.38 9.13
CA GLU A 228 7.34 -19.72 10.31
C GLU A 228 8.16 -18.47 9.91
N GLU A 229 8.20 -17.51 10.79
CA GLU A 229 8.94 -16.27 10.59
C GLU A 229 10.40 -16.56 10.20
N ASN A 230 10.90 -15.82 9.20
CA ASN A 230 12.24 -15.97 8.63
C ASN A 230 12.52 -17.29 7.88
N LYS A 231 11.51 -18.13 7.63
CA LYS A 231 11.68 -19.27 6.72
C LYS A 231 11.28 -18.88 5.29
N PRO A 232 12.04 -19.38 4.30
CA PRO A 232 11.71 -19.12 2.90
C PRO A 232 10.39 -19.81 2.52
N ILE A 233 9.63 -19.20 1.60
CA ILE A 233 8.46 -19.84 0.99
C ILE A 233 8.88 -21.18 0.39
N PRO A 234 8.15 -22.29 0.64
CA PRO A 234 8.53 -23.61 0.15
C PRO A 234 8.37 -23.74 -1.36
N GLU A 235 9.11 -24.65 -1.95
CA GLU A 235 8.87 -25.12 -3.31
C GLU A 235 7.73 -26.14 -3.28
N LEU A 236 6.68 -25.89 -4.07
CA LEU A 236 5.51 -26.75 -4.16
C LEU A 236 5.68 -27.78 -5.29
N ALA A 237 5.25 -29.01 -5.04
CA ALA A 237 5.16 -30.05 -6.08
C ALA A 237 3.79 -29.95 -6.76
N TYR A 238 3.77 -29.77 -8.08
CA TYR A 238 2.53 -29.68 -8.87
C TYR A 238 2.14 -31.03 -9.48
N PRO A 239 0.80 -31.29 -9.71
CA PRO A 239 -0.32 -30.38 -9.46
C PRO A 239 -0.60 -30.19 -7.97
N VAL A 240 -1.24 -29.07 -7.63
CA VAL A 240 -1.73 -28.81 -6.27
C VAL A 240 -3.25 -28.81 -6.26
N LYS A 241 -3.84 -29.27 -5.16
CA LYS A 241 -5.27 -29.19 -4.89
C LYS A 241 -5.53 -28.16 -3.80
N LEU A 242 -6.41 -27.18 -4.10
CA LEU A 242 -6.87 -26.17 -3.17
C LEU A 242 -8.28 -26.50 -2.70
N SER A 243 -8.54 -26.35 -1.41
CA SER A 243 -9.88 -26.55 -0.83
C SER A 243 -10.12 -25.58 0.34
N GLY A 244 -11.38 -25.18 0.51
CA GLY A 244 -11.78 -24.29 1.61
C GLY A 244 -12.71 -23.18 1.18
N LYS A 245 -12.62 -22.05 1.90
CA LYS A 245 -13.37 -20.82 1.61
C LYS A 245 -12.47 -19.61 1.89
N LEU A 246 -12.51 -18.66 0.99
CA LEU A 246 -11.91 -17.33 1.19
C LEU A 246 -13.02 -16.32 1.43
N ASP A 247 -12.72 -15.28 2.19
CA ASP A 247 -13.67 -14.23 2.51
C ASP A 247 -13.47 -13.03 1.58
N SER A 248 -14.56 -12.32 1.27
CA SER A 248 -14.55 -10.99 0.65
C SER A 248 -15.59 -10.14 1.39
N GLY A 249 -15.14 -9.37 2.36
CA GLY A 249 -16.01 -8.66 3.30
C GLY A 249 -16.93 -9.65 4.03
N LYS A 250 -18.23 -9.62 3.75
CA LYS A 250 -19.22 -10.53 4.36
C LYS A 250 -19.48 -11.81 3.55
N GLU A 251 -18.99 -11.90 2.34
CA GLU A 251 -19.19 -13.05 1.46
C GLU A 251 -18.12 -14.10 1.69
N ARG A 252 -18.53 -15.38 1.59
CA ARG A 252 -17.66 -16.56 1.64
C ARG A 252 -17.64 -17.23 0.29
N LEU A 253 -16.50 -17.20 -0.35
CA LEU A 253 -16.26 -17.71 -1.68
C LEU A 253 -15.64 -19.13 -1.59
N PRO A 254 -16.32 -20.16 -2.10
CA PRO A 254 -15.77 -21.52 -2.06
C PRO A 254 -14.54 -21.63 -2.96
N VAL A 255 -13.55 -22.38 -2.48
CA VAL A 255 -12.32 -22.72 -3.19
C VAL A 255 -12.24 -24.23 -3.28
N ASP A 256 -12.37 -24.79 -4.48
CA ASP A 256 -12.13 -26.22 -4.77
C ASP A 256 -11.56 -26.31 -6.19
N PHE A 257 -10.25 -26.18 -6.29
CA PHE A 257 -9.53 -26.08 -7.56
C PHE A 257 -8.31 -27.00 -7.58
N SER A 258 -8.02 -27.55 -8.76
CA SER A 258 -6.74 -28.17 -9.06
C SER A 258 -5.94 -27.28 -10.00
N ILE A 259 -4.68 -27.00 -9.65
CA ILE A 259 -3.79 -26.16 -10.43
C ILE A 259 -2.58 -26.99 -10.84
N GLY A 260 -2.40 -27.13 -12.13
CA GLY A 260 -1.24 -27.78 -12.75
C GLY A 260 -0.04 -26.85 -12.93
N PRO A 261 1.07 -27.38 -13.47
CA PRO A 261 2.27 -26.62 -13.81
C PRO A 261 2.02 -25.66 -14.98
#